data_0d3678af8f51d826ea612b3d126bb130
#
_entry.id   0d3678af8f51d826ea612b3d126bb130
#
_cell.length_a   1.000
_cell.length_b   1.000
_cell.length_c   1.000
_cell.angle_alpha   90.00
_cell.angle_beta   90.00
_cell.angle_gamma   90.00
#
_symmetry.space_group_name_H-M   'P 1'
#
loop_
_entity.id
_entity.type
_entity.pdbx_description
1 polymer ?
#
loop_
_entity_poly.entity_id
_entity_poly.type
_entity_poly.pdbx_seq_one_letter_code
_entity_poly.pdbx_strand_id
1 'polypeptide(L)'
;INHPKCVYWDEIEFKKTNDELSFSKVSFSDPLYIMFSSGTTGKPKSIVHSVGGTLIQHVKELGLHTDLESNEKILYYTTCGWMMWNWLISSLFFGSTVVLYEGSPFYPNESKLLDVVDKANIDIFGTSAKYISYIQSENICPKEKYGFKSLRAILSTGSTLTPENFDYVYSNIREDIQLSSISGGTDIISCFALGNPLLEVRRGELQCIGL
;
A
#
# COMPACT_ATOMS: atom_id res chain seq x y z
N ILE A 1 -16.86 12.59 -20.56
CA ILE A 1 -17.39 11.37 -21.23
C ILE A 1 -18.90 11.45 -21.12
N ASN A 2 -19.56 11.81 -22.24
CA ASN A 2 -21.03 11.81 -22.29
C ASN A 2 -21.53 10.38 -22.57
N HIS A 3 -21.88 9.65 -21.52
CA HIS A 3 -22.48 8.33 -21.64
C HIS A 3 -23.75 8.28 -20.76
N PRO A 4 -24.90 7.78 -21.26
CA PRO A 4 -26.18 7.86 -20.54
C PRO A 4 -26.22 7.09 -19.20
N LYS A 5 -25.25 6.25 -18.93
CA LYS A 5 -25.09 5.52 -17.65
C LYS A 5 -23.99 6.12 -16.73
N CYS A 6 -23.39 7.26 -17.11
CA CYS A 6 -22.37 7.94 -16.33
C CYS A 6 -22.95 9.24 -15.80
N VAL A 7 -22.75 9.49 -14.53
CA VAL A 7 -22.99 10.78 -13.88
C VAL A 7 -21.65 11.30 -13.34
N TYR A 8 -21.50 12.62 -13.34
CA TYR A 8 -20.33 13.22 -12.70
C TYR A 8 -20.47 13.11 -11.19
N TRP A 9 -19.34 12.96 -10.51
CA TRP A 9 -19.31 12.85 -9.04
C TRP A 9 -20.01 14.03 -8.37
N ASP A 10 -19.81 15.24 -8.88
CA ASP A 10 -20.37 16.48 -8.36
C ASP A 10 -21.89 16.58 -8.54
N GLU A 11 -22.47 15.75 -9.40
CA GLU A 11 -23.92 15.65 -9.64
C GLU A 11 -24.59 14.68 -8.67
N ILE A 12 -23.79 13.93 -7.88
CA ILE A 12 -24.31 12.97 -6.91
C ILE A 12 -24.69 13.72 -5.63
N GLU A 13 -25.99 13.86 -5.38
CA GLU A 13 -26.49 14.37 -4.12
C GLU A 13 -26.41 13.28 -3.04
N PHE A 14 -25.51 13.46 -2.07
CA PHE A 14 -25.47 12.64 -0.86
C PHE A 14 -26.57 13.07 0.10
N LYS A 15 -27.72 12.43 0.01
CA LYS A 15 -28.81 12.65 0.97
C LYS A 15 -28.43 11.95 2.27
N LYS A 16 -28.46 12.69 3.38
CA LYS A 16 -28.44 12.07 4.70
C LYS A 16 -29.69 11.23 4.84
N THR A 17 -29.53 9.92 4.89
CA THR A 17 -30.62 9.00 5.23
C THR A 17 -30.46 8.60 6.69
N ASN A 18 -31.57 8.31 7.35
CA ASN A 18 -31.58 7.70 8.69
C ASN A 18 -31.55 6.17 8.60
N ASP A 19 -31.27 5.64 7.42
CA ASP A 19 -31.24 4.21 7.20
C ASP A 19 -30.03 3.59 7.89
N GLU A 20 -30.28 2.51 8.61
CA GLU A 20 -29.19 1.72 9.20
C GLU A 20 -28.43 0.98 8.11
N LEU A 21 -27.09 0.92 8.25
CA LEU A 21 -26.26 0.12 7.37
C LEU A 21 -26.64 -1.35 7.48
N SER A 22 -27.01 -1.95 6.37
CA SER A 22 -27.28 -3.37 6.29
C SER A 22 -26.21 -4.07 5.46
N PHE A 23 -25.72 -5.21 5.95
CA PHE A 23 -24.69 -6.00 5.28
C PHE A 23 -25.25 -7.35 4.87
N SER A 24 -24.98 -7.75 3.63
CA SER A 24 -25.28 -9.11 3.18
C SER A 24 -24.40 -10.11 3.92
N LYS A 25 -25.01 -11.14 4.49
CA LYS A 25 -24.26 -12.27 5.05
C LYS A 25 -23.74 -13.13 3.91
N VAL A 26 -22.45 -13.40 3.92
CA VAL A 26 -21.76 -14.21 2.93
C VAL A 26 -20.99 -15.34 3.60
N SER A 27 -20.71 -16.40 2.86
CA SER A 27 -19.89 -17.51 3.34
C SER A 27 -18.41 -17.15 3.29
N PHE A 28 -17.62 -17.80 4.12
CA PHE A 28 -16.16 -17.66 4.10
C PHE A 28 -15.56 -17.88 2.70
N SER A 29 -16.10 -18.87 1.99
CA SER A 29 -15.62 -19.29 0.67
C SER A 29 -16.23 -18.53 -0.51
N ASP A 30 -17.15 -17.60 -0.25
CA ASP A 30 -17.74 -16.80 -1.33
C ASP A 30 -16.66 -15.96 -2.02
N PRO A 31 -16.72 -15.78 -3.35
CA PRO A 31 -15.74 -15.01 -4.08
C PRO A 31 -15.80 -13.52 -3.72
N LEU A 32 -14.65 -12.91 -3.44
CA LEU A 32 -14.50 -11.48 -3.20
C LEU A 32 -13.85 -10.79 -4.41
N TYR A 33 -12.71 -11.30 -4.86
CA TYR A 33 -11.95 -10.73 -5.96
C TYR A 33 -11.66 -11.76 -7.03
N ILE A 34 -11.72 -11.32 -8.29
CA ILE A 34 -11.17 -12.06 -9.43
C ILE A 34 -9.99 -11.26 -9.95
N MET A 35 -8.80 -11.77 -9.75
CA MET A 35 -7.56 -11.11 -10.12
C MET A 35 -6.85 -11.86 -11.23
N PHE A 36 -5.99 -11.18 -11.95
CA PHE A 36 -5.27 -11.76 -13.07
C PHE A 36 -3.77 -11.70 -12.82
N SER A 37 -3.10 -12.84 -12.98
CA SER A 37 -1.65 -12.89 -13.05
C SER A 37 -1.20 -12.98 -14.50
N SER A 38 -0.11 -12.28 -14.84
CA SER A 38 0.54 -12.43 -16.13
C SER A 38 1.23 -13.80 -16.16
N GLY A 39 0.62 -14.78 -16.80
CA GLY A 39 1.26 -16.08 -17.03
C GLY A 39 2.50 -15.91 -17.92
N THR A 40 3.56 -16.68 -17.63
CA THR A 40 4.80 -16.68 -18.42
C THR A 40 4.63 -17.21 -19.83
N THR A 41 3.51 -17.86 -20.15
CA THR A 41 3.34 -18.67 -21.36
C THR A 41 2.00 -18.48 -22.08
N GLY A 42 1.27 -17.37 -21.88
CA GLY A 42 -0.02 -17.23 -22.58
C GLY A 42 -0.95 -16.15 -22.03
N LYS A 43 -2.25 -16.41 -22.15
CA LYS A 43 -3.27 -15.48 -21.64
C LYS A 43 -3.19 -15.37 -20.12
N PRO A 44 -3.51 -14.18 -19.55
CA PRO A 44 -3.57 -14.00 -18.12
C PRO A 44 -4.49 -15.03 -17.47
N LYS A 45 -4.04 -15.61 -16.34
CA LYS A 45 -4.83 -16.56 -15.54
C LYS A 45 -5.66 -15.80 -14.54
N SER A 46 -6.96 -16.09 -14.48
CA SER A 46 -7.84 -15.56 -13.45
C SER A 46 -7.72 -16.39 -12.17
N ILE A 47 -7.60 -15.69 -11.05
CA ILE A 47 -7.50 -16.28 -9.71
C ILE A 47 -8.64 -15.69 -8.89
N VAL A 48 -9.45 -16.58 -8.29
CA VAL A 48 -10.58 -16.17 -7.44
C VAL A 48 -10.13 -16.24 -5.99
N HIS A 49 -10.24 -15.12 -5.30
CA HIS A 49 -9.95 -15.00 -3.88
C HIS A 49 -11.25 -14.90 -3.07
N SER A 50 -11.34 -15.68 -1.99
CA SER A 50 -12.53 -15.73 -1.13
C SER A 50 -12.59 -14.56 -0.14
N VAL A 51 -13.80 -14.27 0.34
CA VAL A 51 -14.04 -13.22 1.34
C VAL A 51 -13.24 -13.48 2.62
N GLY A 52 -13.42 -14.65 3.21
CA GLY A 52 -12.79 -14.98 4.49
C GLY A 52 -11.28 -15.14 4.39
N GLY A 53 -10.79 -15.79 3.32
CA GLY A 53 -9.35 -15.95 3.09
C GLY A 53 -8.64 -14.62 2.91
N THR A 54 -9.20 -13.73 2.09
CA THR A 54 -8.65 -12.38 1.88
C THR A 54 -8.64 -11.57 3.18
N LEU A 55 -9.75 -11.60 3.93
CA LEU A 55 -9.85 -10.84 5.18
C LEU A 55 -8.79 -11.29 6.19
N ILE A 56 -8.68 -12.59 6.45
CA ILE A 56 -7.67 -13.11 7.39
C ILE A 56 -6.27 -12.75 6.95
N GLN A 57 -5.97 -12.91 5.67
CA GLN A 57 -4.65 -12.65 5.12
C GLN A 57 -4.26 -11.18 5.24
N HIS A 58 -5.14 -10.26 4.88
CA HIS A 58 -4.85 -8.83 4.95
C HIS A 58 -4.83 -8.31 6.39
N VAL A 59 -5.76 -8.76 7.25
CA VAL A 59 -5.79 -8.35 8.67
C VAL A 59 -4.53 -8.81 9.40
N LYS A 60 -4.08 -10.03 9.15
CA LYS A 60 -2.81 -10.54 9.69
C LYS A 60 -1.63 -9.66 9.28
N GLU A 61 -1.54 -9.27 8.02
CA GLU A 61 -0.42 -8.47 7.52
C GLU A 61 -0.47 -7.02 7.99
N LEU A 62 -1.63 -6.41 7.91
CA LEU A 62 -1.81 -5.03 8.36
C LEU A 62 -1.63 -4.92 9.88
N GLY A 63 -2.24 -5.82 10.65
CA GLY A 63 -2.17 -5.76 12.11
C GLY A 63 -0.86 -6.26 12.69
N LEU A 64 -0.34 -7.41 12.25
CA LEU A 64 0.82 -8.02 12.91
C LEU A 64 2.16 -7.66 12.25
N HIS A 65 2.19 -7.52 10.93
CA HIS A 65 3.41 -7.23 10.20
C HIS A 65 3.65 -5.75 9.95
N THR A 66 2.58 -4.97 9.87
CA THR A 66 2.66 -3.51 9.67
C THR A 66 2.37 -2.75 10.96
N ASP A 67 1.82 -3.45 11.97
CA ASP A 67 1.42 -2.86 13.26
C ASP A 67 0.49 -1.65 13.07
N LEU A 68 -0.48 -1.81 12.16
CA LEU A 68 -1.41 -0.74 11.82
C LEU A 68 -2.42 -0.52 12.93
N GLU A 69 -2.49 0.71 13.42
CA GLU A 69 -3.41 1.13 14.46
C GLU A 69 -4.60 1.96 13.93
N SER A 70 -5.62 2.05 14.76
CA SER A 70 -6.74 2.98 14.50
C SER A 70 -6.22 4.42 14.52
N ASN A 71 -6.81 5.27 13.68
CA ASN A 71 -6.42 6.68 13.49
C ASN A 71 -5.09 6.92 12.75
N GLU A 72 -4.31 5.91 12.43
CA GLU A 72 -3.16 6.07 11.56
C GLU A 72 -3.59 6.31 10.11
N LYS A 73 -2.74 6.99 9.38
CA LYS A 73 -2.91 7.28 7.95
C LYS A 73 -1.97 6.44 7.13
N ILE A 74 -2.55 5.66 6.23
CA ILE A 74 -1.79 4.84 5.30
C ILE A 74 -1.97 5.33 3.87
N LEU A 75 -0.88 5.51 3.17
CA LEU A 75 -0.82 5.77 1.73
C LEU A 75 -0.03 4.66 1.06
N TYR A 76 -0.63 3.96 0.11
CA TYR A 76 0.12 3.10 -0.80
C TYR A 76 0.01 3.66 -2.22
N TYR A 77 1.15 4.00 -2.84
CA TYR A 77 1.13 4.47 -4.22
C TYR A 77 0.87 3.29 -5.16
N THR A 78 -0.37 3.15 -5.56
CA THR A 78 -0.88 2.04 -6.36
C THR A 78 -1.98 2.49 -7.32
N THR A 79 -2.37 1.62 -8.22
CA THR A 79 -3.56 1.78 -9.05
C THR A 79 -4.60 0.72 -8.70
N CYS A 80 -5.86 0.94 -9.04
CA CYS A 80 -6.93 -0.04 -8.83
C CYS A 80 -6.69 -1.37 -9.57
N GLY A 81 -5.81 -1.39 -10.56
CA GLY A 81 -5.44 -2.59 -11.31
C GLY A 81 -4.29 -3.40 -10.71
N TRP A 82 -3.68 -2.93 -9.63
CA TRP A 82 -2.62 -3.64 -8.94
C TRP A 82 -3.12 -4.23 -7.62
N MET A 83 -2.68 -5.43 -7.26
CA MET A 83 -3.10 -6.16 -6.05
C MET A 83 -2.95 -5.33 -4.77
N MET A 84 -1.96 -4.45 -4.69
CA MET A 84 -1.77 -3.59 -3.53
C MET A 84 -2.93 -2.62 -3.25
N TRP A 85 -3.79 -2.35 -4.23
CA TRP A 85 -5.05 -1.63 -3.99
C TRP A 85 -5.97 -2.42 -3.06
N ASN A 86 -6.14 -3.71 -3.32
CA ASN A 86 -6.99 -4.60 -2.51
C ASN A 86 -6.47 -4.69 -1.08
N TRP A 87 -5.15 -4.75 -0.94
CA TRP A 87 -4.48 -4.75 0.36
C TRP A 87 -4.67 -3.42 1.09
N LEU A 88 -4.48 -2.29 0.41
CA LEU A 88 -4.61 -0.94 0.98
C LEU A 88 -6.00 -0.69 1.54
N ILE A 89 -7.07 -0.99 0.78
CA ILE A 89 -8.44 -0.73 1.24
C ILE A 89 -8.84 -1.60 2.42
N SER A 90 -8.22 -2.74 2.63
CA SER A 90 -8.46 -3.59 3.80
C SER A 90 -7.97 -2.95 5.10
N SER A 91 -7.14 -1.92 5.04
CA SER A 91 -6.72 -1.15 6.21
C SER A 91 -7.89 -0.45 6.92
N LEU A 92 -8.99 -0.20 6.20
CA LEU A 92 -10.23 0.34 6.78
C LEU A 92 -10.81 -0.55 7.90
N PHE A 93 -10.49 -1.84 7.89
CA PHE A 93 -10.87 -2.76 8.97
C PHE A 93 -10.33 -2.31 10.34
N PHE A 94 -9.18 -1.66 10.37
CA PHE A 94 -8.55 -1.16 11.59
C PHE A 94 -9.06 0.21 12.04
N GLY A 95 -9.95 0.85 11.27
CA GLY A 95 -10.37 2.23 11.51
C GLY A 95 -9.30 3.26 11.13
N SER A 96 -8.30 2.85 10.35
CA SER A 96 -7.27 3.73 9.81
C SER A 96 -7.82 4.63 8.70
N THR A 97 -7.10 5.69 8.36
CA THR A 97 -7.44 6.56 7.25
C THR A 97 -6.64 6.17 6.01
N VAL A 98 -7.33 5.75 4.96
CA VAL A 98 -6.72 5.54 3.64
C VAL A 98 -6.56 6.87 2.94
N VAL A 99 -5.32 7.24 2.62
CA VAL A 99 -5.02 8.41 1.82
C VAL A 99 -4.80 7.99 0.38
N LEU A 100 -5.58 8.58 -0.52
CA LEU A 100 -5.51 8.30 -1.95
C LEU A 100 -4.81 9.45 -2.66
N TYR A 101 -3.93 9.12 -3.58
CA TYR A 101 -3.25 10.09 -4.44
C TYR A 101 -3.44 9.70 -5.90
N GLU A 102 -4.13 10.54 -6.65
CA GLU A 102 -4.29 10.44 -8.10
C GLU A 102 -3.32 11.40 -8.76
N GLY A 103 -2.40 10.87 -9.54
CA GLY A 103 -1.42 11.65 -10.27
C GLY A 103 -0.05 11.01 -10.39
N SER A 104 0.84 11.68 -11.11
CA SER A 104 2.23 11.25 -11.24
C SER A 104 3.00 11.49 -9.93
N PRO A 105 3.81 10.53 -9.49
CA PRO A 105 4.67 10.70 -8.31
C PRO A 105 5.81 11.69 -8.56
N PHE A 106 6.02 12.08 -9.83
CA PHE A 106 7.14 12.88 -10.32
C PHE A 106 6.73 14.23 -10.92
N TYR A 107 5.46 14.60 -10.88
CA TYR A 107 4.98 15.87 -11.41
C TYR A 107 4.29 16.71 -10.33
N PRO A 108 4.60 18.00 -10.22
CA PRO A 108 5.45 18.83 -11.08
C PRO A 108 6.97 18.70 -10.80
N ASN A 109 7.37 17.89 -9.84
CA ASN A 109 8.76 17.62 -9.51
C ASN A 109 8.92 16.21 -8.93
N GLU A 110 10.13 15.74 -8.85
CA GLU A 110 10.51 14.37 -8.45
C GLU A 110 10.16 14.04 -6.99
N SER A 111 9.97 15.06 -6.15
CA SER A 111 9.61 14.92 -4.73
C SER A 111 8.09 14.96 -4.48
N LYS A 112 7.27 15.03 -5.52
CA LYS A 112 5.82 15.27 -5.36
C LYS A 112 5.12 14.31 -4.43
N LEU A 113 5.42 13.03 -4.51
CA LEU A 113 4.81 12.02 -3.65
C LEU A 113 5.27 12.18 -2.19
N LEU A 114 6.52 12.58 -1.98
CA LEU A 114 7.05 12.88 -0.64
C LEU A 114 6.40 14.14 -0.04
N ASP A 115 6.07 15.14 -0.87
CA ASP A 115 5.26 16.29 -0.44
C ASP A 115 3.90 15.84 0.12
N VAL A 116 3.27 14.84 -0.51
CA VAL A 116 2.00 14.28 -0.03
C VAL A 116 2.18 13.55 1.30
N VAL A 117 3.22 12.73 1.40
CA VAL A 117 3.54 11.98 2.63
C VAL A 117 3.71 12.94 3.82
N ASP A 118 4.50 13.99 3.65
CA ASP A 118 4.76 14.95 4.73
C ASP A 118 3.52 15.80 5.06
N LYS A 119 2.88 16.42 4.06
CA LYS A 119 1.74 17.34 4.27
C LYS A 119 0.49 16.65 4.80
N ALA A 120 0.24 15.41 4.40
CA ALA A 120 -0.89 14.62 4.90
C ALA A 120 -0.61 13.98 6.27
N ASN A 121 0.62 14.08 6.78
CA ASN A 121 1.08 13.38 7.98
C ASN A 121 0.80 11.88 7.89
N ILE A 122 1.37 11.25 6.88
CA ILE A 122 1.25 9.80 6.65
C ILE A 122 2.11 9.07 7.66
N ASP A 123 1.53 8.05 8.30
CA ASP A 123 2.22 7.18 9.27
C ASP A 123 2.89 6.01 8.56
N ILE A 124 2.21 5.43 7.57
CA ILE A 124 2.69 4.28 6.80
C ILE A 124 2.67 4.62 5.31
N PHE A 125 3.84 4.60 4.69
CA PHE A 125 4.00 4.90 3.27
C PHE A 125 4.41 3.65 2.48
N GLY A 126 3.54 3.20 1.59
CA GLY A 126 3.80 2.10 0.67
C GLY A 126 4.15 2.58 -0.74
N THR A 127 5.20 2.01 -1.31
CA THR A 127 5.66 2.35 -2.65
C THR A 127 6.38 1.15 -3.32
N SER A 128 6.95 1.38 -4.49
CA SER A 128 7.79 0.38 -5.17
C SER A 128 9.28 0.63 -4.93
N ALA A 129 10.07 -0.44 -4.98
CA ALA A 129 11.54 -0.31 -4.95
C ALA A 129 12.07 0.56 -6.10
N LYS A 130 11.39 0.54 -7.26
CA LYS A 130 11.72 1.41 -8.39
C LYS A 130 11.58 2.89 -8.07
N TYR A 131 10.55 3.28 -7.29
CA TYR A 131 10.40 4.66 -6.87
C TYR A 131 11.56 5.09 -5.96
N ILE A 132 11.93 4.25 -5.00
CA ILE A 132 13.06 4.51 -4.09
C ILE A 132 14.37 4.64 -4.89
N SER A 133 14.62 3.70 -5.81
CA SER A 133 15.80 3.77 -6.69
C SER A 133 15.83 5.02 -7.56
N TYR A 134 14.66 5.46 -8.04
CA TYR A 134 14.56 6.67 -8.86
C TYR A 134 14.93 7.91 -8.04
N ILE A 135 14.33 8.14 -6.88
CA ILE A 135 14.64 9.32 -6.05
C ILE A 135 16.09 9.31 -5.55
N GLN A 136 16.66 8.13 -5.35
CA GLN A 136 18.09 7.98 -5.07
C GLN A 136 18.95 8.41 -6.25
N SER A 137 18.63 7.97 -7.48
CA SER A 137 19.38 8.32 -8.69
C SER A 137 19.34 9.81 -9.02
N GLU A 138 18.25 10.49 -8.65
CA GLU A 138 18.10 11.94 -8.78
C GLU A 138 18.82 12.72 -7.64
N ASN A 139 19.51 12.02 -6.74
CA ASN A 139 20.20 12.61 -5.59
C ASN A 139 19.28 13.45 -4.69
N ILE A 140 18.03 13.09 -4.56
CA ILE A 140 17.08 13.77 -3.69
C ILE A 140 17.43 13.42 -2.25
N CYS A 141 17.50 14.42 -1.38
CA CYS A 141 17.71 14.25 0.06
C CYS A 141 16.46 14.72 0.82
N PRO A 142 15.45 13.84 0.98
CA PRO A 142 14.15 14.24 1.54
C PRO A 142 14.24 14.83 2.93
N LYS A 143 15.11 14.34 3.82
CA LYS A 143 15.26 14.83 5.20
C LYS A 143 15.67 16.30 5.30
N GLU A 144 16.26 16.87 4.24
CA GLU A 144 16.61 18.31 4.21
C GLU A 144 15.39 19.21 3.98
N LYS A 145 14.32 18.63 3.39
CA LYS A 145 13.13 19.39 3.00
C LYS A 145 11.90 19.05 3.84
N TYR A 146 11.78 17.81 4.31
CA TYR A 146 10.61 17.28 4.98
C TYR A 146 10.90 16.85 6.40
N GLY A 147 9.92 17.06 7.28
CA GLY A 147 10.03 16.64 8.68
C GLY A 147 9.56 15.23 8.94
N PHE A 148 8.68 14.69 8.09
CA PHE A 148 8.09 13.36 8.20
C PHE A 148 7.67 12.98 9.62
N LYS A 149 6.99 13.91 10.32
CA LYS A 149 6.75 13.80 11.78
C LYS A 149 6.00 12.53 12.18
N SER A 150 5.08 12.08 11.35
CA SER A 150 4.26 10.89 11.63
C SER A 150 4.82 9.62 10.99
N LEU A 151 5.67 9.75 9.96
CA LEU A 151 6.10 8.60 9.18
C LEU A 151 6.94 7.63 10.01
N ARG A 152 6.42 6.44 10.27
CA ARG A 152 7.08 5.39 11.05
C ARG A 152 7.44 4.14 10.25
N ALA A 153 6.82 3.95 9.09
CA ALA A 153 7.10 2.79 8.25
C ALA A 153 7.08 3.14 6.76
N ILE A 154 8.03 2.57 6.02
CA ILE A 154 8.05 2.52 4.55
C ILE A 154 7.94 1.06 4.12
N LEU A 155 6.95 0.78 3.27
CA LEU A 155 6.71 -0.53 2.69
C LEU A 155 7.11 -0.52 1.22
N SER A 156 7.93 -1.48 0.79
CA SER A 156 8.45 -1.53 -0.57
C SER A 156 8.23 -2.90 -1.21
N THR A 157 7.58 -2.93 -2.37
CA THR A 157 7.36 -4.17 -3.14
C THR A 157 7.39 -3.94 -4.65
N GLY A 158 7.11 -4.99 -5.43
CA GLY A 158 7.03 -4.96 -6.88
C GLY A 158 8.37 -5.22 -7.59
N SER A 159 9.47 -5.07 -6.91
CA SER A 159 10.83 -5.48 -7.32
C SER A 159 11.73 -5.56 -6.08
N THR A 160 12.91 -6.13 -6.23
CA THR A 160 13.88 -6.24 -5.14
C THR A 160 14.32 -4.85 -4.68
N LEU A 161 14.27 -4.63 -3.37
CA LEU A 161 14.89 -3.48 -2.73
C LEU A 161 16.37 -3.79 -2.52
N THR A 162 17.25 -3.03 -3.17
CA THR A 162 18.69 -3.30 -3.13
C THR A 162 19.30 -2.83 -1.81
N PRO A 163 20.45 -3.39 -1.37
CA PRO A 163 21.14 -2.91 -0.18
C PRO A 163 21.41 -1.39 -0.20
N GLU A 164 21.72 -0.82 -1.36
CA GLU A 164 21.96 0.62 -1.54
C GLU A 164 20.69 1.45 -1.31
N ASN A 165 19.51 0.88 -1.61
CA ASN A 165 18.24 1.53 -1.31
C ASN A 165 17.96 1.57 0.20
N PHE A 166 18.38 0.54 0.97
CA PHE A 166 18.32 0.60 2.44
C PHE A 166 19.20 1.73 2.96
N ASP A 167 20.47 1.78 2.51
CA ASP A 167 21.40 2.85 2.90
C ASP A 167 20.81 4.24 2.60
N TYR A 168 20.22 4.39 1.40
CA TYR A 168 19.61 5.65 1.00
C TYR A 168 18.42 6.04 1.89
N VAL A 169 17.50 5.12 2.19
CA VAL A 169 16.33 5.41 3.04
C VAL A 169 16.78 5.88 4.42
N TYR A 170 17.69 5.16 5.07
CA TYR A 170 18.17 5.51 6.40
C TYR A 170 19.03 6.77 6.43
N SER A 171 19.81 7.02 5.37
CA SER A 171 20.67 8.20 5.31
C SER A 171 19.96 9.47 4.85
N ASN A 172 18.95 9.35 3.97
CA ASN A 172 18.39 10.52 3.27
C ASN A 172 16.89 10.76 3.53
N ILE A 173 16.16 9.77 4.05
CA ILE A 173 14.74 9.93 4.37
C ILE A 173 14.58 10.03 5.88
N ARG A 174 14.81 8.93 6.62
CA ARG A 174 14.66 8.89 8.07
C ARG A 174 15.42 7.71 8.69
N GLU A 175 16.18 7.96 9.75
CA GLU A 175 17.03 6.94 10.39
C GLU A 175 16.29 6.00 11.35
N ASP A 176 15.16 6.44 11.91
CA ASP A 176 14.37 5.73 12.92
C ASP A 176 13.07 5.14 12.33
N ILE A 177 13.12 4.65 11.11
CA ILE A 177 11.94 4.14 10.39
C ILE A 177 12.00 2.63 10.20
N GLN A 178 10.84 1.96 10.27
CA GLN A 178 10.73 0.58 9.82
C GLN A 178 10.71 0.54 8.29
N LEU A 179 11.73 -0.02 7.67
CA LEU A 179 11.78 -0.27 6.24
C LEU A 179 11.46 -1.72 5.94
N SER A 180 10.27 -1.97 5.41
CA SER A 180 9.81 -3.31 5.05
C SER A 180 10.03 -3.58 3.57
N SER A 181 11.00 -4.44 3.25
CA SER A 181 11.09 -5.05 1.93
C SER A 181 10.10 -6.20 1.85
N ILE A 182 9.23 -6.18 0.84
CA ILE A 182 8.10 -7.10 0.74
C ILE A 182 8.20 -7.91 -0.54
N SER A 183 8.06 -9.23 -0.41
CA SER A 183 7.91 -10.17 -1.51
C SER A 183 6.55 -10.84 -1.44
N GLY A 184 5.76 -10.73 -2.50
CA GLY A 184 4.41 -11.27 -2.54
C GLY A 184 3.92 -11.55 -3.95
N GLY A 185 2.65 -11.90 -4.08
CA GLY A 185 2.06 -12.22 -5.36
C GLY A 185 0.54 -12.19 -5.37
N THR A 186 0.02 -11.98 -6.57
CA THR A 186 -1.42 -12.02 -6.84
C THR A 186 -2.04 -13.37 -6.50
N ASP A 187 -1.25 -14.46 -6.60
CA ASP A 187 -1.70 -15.83 -6.33
C ASP A 187 -2.23 -16.03 -4.91
N ILE A 188 -1.65 -15.33 -3.95
CA ILE A 188 -2.08 -15.37 -2.54
C ILE A 188 -2.73 -14.07 -2.08
N ILE A 189 -2.89 -13.10 -2.98
CA ILE A 189 -3.39 -11.73 -2.71
C ILE A 189 -2.64 -11.03 -1.56
N SER A 190 -1.35 -11.33 -1.42
CA SER A 190 -0.62 -11.09 -0.20
C SER A 190 0.89 -11.19 -0.37
N CYS A 191 1.58 -11.36 0.76
CA CYS A 191 3.02 -11.41 0.88
C CYS A 191 3.50 -12.77 1.39
N PHE A 192 4.59 -13.28 0.80
CA PHE A 192 5.31 -14.46 1.27
C PHE A 192 6.30 -14.10 2.38
N ALA A 193 6.91 -12.92 2.25
CA ALA A 193 7.85 -12.37 3.21
C ALA A 193 7.69 -10.85 3.27
N LEU A 194 7.80 -10.30 4.45
CA LEU A 194 7.53 -8.88 4.70
C LEU A 194 8.17 -8.42 6.02
N GLY A 195 7.82 -7.21 6.43
CA GLY A 195 8.31 -6.60 7.67
C GLY A 195 7.80 -7.29 8.94
N ASN A 196 8.48 -7.01 10.03
CA ASN A 196 8.07 -7.38 11.37
C ASN A 196 8.52 -6.29 12.34
N PRO A 197 7.60 -5.62 13.05
CA PRO A 197 7.95 -4.53 13.97
C PRO A 197 8.79 -4.96 15.18
N LEU A 198 8.82 -6.25 15.47
CA LEU A 198 9.57 -6.80 16.60
C LEU A 198 10.99 -7.25 16.24
N LEU A 199 11.35 -7.24 14.96
CA LEU A 199 12.64 -7.69 14.48
C LEU A 199 13.47 -6.54 13.92
N GLU A 200 14.79 -6.68 14.03
CA GLU A 200 15.74 -5.76 13.42
C GLU A 200 15.62 -5.79 11.88
N VAL A 201 15.65 -4.61 11.27
CA VAL A 201 15.78 -4.49 9.82
C VAL A 201 17.24 -4.67 9.43
N ARG A 202 17.50 -5.67 8.59
CA ARG A 202 18.84 -5.93 8.08
C ARG A 202 18.98 -5.50 6.63
N ARG A 203 20.06 -4.86 6.34
CA ARG A 203 20.40 -4.31 5.03
C ARG A 203 20.31 -5.36 3.93
N GLY A 204 19.41 -5.17 2.97
CA GLY A 204 19.23 -6.06 1.81
C GLY A 204 18.48 -7.37 2.09
N GLU A 205 17.91 -7.54 3.28
CA GLU A 205 17.17 -8.75 3.66
C GLU A 205 15.67 -8.51 3.72
N LEU A 206 14.90 -9.60 3.57
CA LEU A 206 13.51 -9.69 3.97
C LEU A 206 13.48 -10.08 5.45
N GLN A 207 12.73 -9.35 6.29
CA GLN A 207 12.80 -9.56 7.74
C GLN A 207 12.27 -10.92 8.19
N CYS A 208 11.13 -11.36 7.65
CA CYS A 208 10.56 -12.63 8.05
C CYS A 208 9.62 -13.20 6.98
N ILE A 209 9.31 -14.48 7.12
CA ILE A 209 8.24 -15.15 6.39
C ILE A 209 6.90 -14.61 6.92
N GLY A 210 5.93 -14.42 6.03
CA GLY A 210 4.56 -14.07 6.39
C GLY A 210 3.89 -15.17 7.23
N LEU A 211 3.13 -14.77 8.25
CA LEU A 211 2.38 -15.69 9.11
C LEU A 211 1.27 -16.43 8.35
#